data_364fb588dfdea4dc2d689b17f523c7da
#
_entry.id   364fb588dfdea4dc2d689b17f523c7da
#
_cell.length_a   1.000
_cell.length_b   1.000
_cell.length_c   1.000
_cell.angle_alpha   90.00
_cell.angle_beta   90.00
_cell.angle_gamma   90.00
#
_symmetry.space_group_name_H-M   'P 1'
#
loop_
_entity.id
_entity.type
_entity.pdbx_description
1 polymer ?
#
loop_
_entity_poly.entity_id
_entity_poly.type
_entity_poly.pdbx_seq_one_letter_code
_entity_poly.pdbx_strand_id
1 'polypeptide(L)'
;MPRSPEAPEDDFRPRDHPVEDDIAFQRKAWKVERVGWACLLVLVVFALLGLFSNGPLSDRRLTTPDGTLQVDDQRFLRQGGRSPLRLALQGEPGATLQVVLEAPFLDTHRIEALEPHPLESGSAQGGLRLAVRADRDGRATLHFSLRPDRTGATHLTIRFGEHRLRLWQFIYP
;
A
#
# COMPACT_ATOMS: atom_id res chain seq x y z
N MET A 1 -84.15 18.49 -27.85
CA MET A 1 -83.03 17.78 -28.53
C MET A 1 -82.16 17.13 -27.49
N PRO A 2 -82.19 15.79 -27.33
CA PRO A 2 -81.29 15.09 -26.38
C PRO A 2 -79.93 14.87 -27.01
N ARG A 3 -78.88 15.16 -26.24
CA ARG A 3 -77.50 14.84 -26.60
C ARG A 3 -77.29 13.34 -26.54
N SER A 4 -76.71 12.78 -27.60
CA SER A 4 -76.31 11.40 -27.67
C SER A 4 -75.16 11.15 -26.68
N PRO A 5 -75.12 10.00 -25.99
CA PRO A 5 -74.01 9.67 -25.14
C PRO A 5 -72.72 9.39 -26.00
N GLU A 6 -71.66 10.08 -25.66
CA GLU A 6 -70.33 9.87 -26.20
C GLU A 6 -69.87 8.46 -25.81
N ALA A 7 -69.52 7.64 -26.81
CA ALA A 7 -69.04 6.29 -26.60
C ALA A 7 -67.70 6.33 -25.83
N PRO A 8 -67.41 5.40 -24.91
CA PRO A 8 -66.18 5.36 -24.20
C PRO A 8 -65.02 5.15 -25.20
N GLU A 9 -64.00 6.05 -25.14
CA GLU A 9 -62.82 5.88 -25.91
C GLU A 9 -62.17 4.53 -25.57
N ASP A 10 -61.92 3.75 -26.63
CA ASP A 10 -61.33 2.42 -26.55
C ASP A 10 -59.84 2.55 -26.17
N ASP A 11 -59.58 2.53 -24.86
CA ASP A 11 -58.22 2.58 -24.27
C ASP A 11 -57.34 1.37 -24.64
N PHE A 12 -57.91 0.38 -25.37
CA PHE A 12 -57.24 -0.85 -25.78
C PHE A 12 -56.78 -0.86 -27.24
N ARG A 13 -56.70 0.32 -27.91
CA ARG A 13 -56.06 0.37 -29.22
C ARG A 13 -54.60 0.04 -29.08
N PRO A 14 -54.08 -1.01 -29.78
CA PRO A 14 -52.65 -1.28 -29.82
C PRO A 14 -51.96 -0.04 -30.39
N ARG A 15 -51.10 0.58 -29.56
CA ARG A 15 -50.22 1.68 -29.99
C ARG A 15 -49.18 1.06 -30.90
N ASP A 16 -49.34 1.24 -32.22
CA ASP A 16 -48.33 0.94 -33.23
C ASP A 16 -47.16 1.93 -33.14
N HIS A 17 -46.46 1.89 -32.00
CA HIS A 17 -45.10 2.40 -31.93
C HIS A 17 -44.21 1.17 -31.80
N PRO A 18 -43.55 0.74 -32.89
CA PRO A 18 -42.50 -0.25 -32.75
C PRO A 18 -41.43 0.37 -31.84
N VAL A 19 -41.35 -0.13 -30.60
CA VAL A 19 -40.18 0.09 -29.78
C VAL A 19 -39.07 -0.63 -30.56
N GLU A 20 -38.23 0.13 -31.26
CA GLU A 20 -37.02 -0.40 -31.88
C GLU A 20 -36.13 -0.88 -30.74
N ASP A 21 -36.35 -2.11 -30.28
CA ASP A 21 -35.45 -2.80 -29.40
C ASP A 21 -34.15 -3.06 -30.17
N ASP A 22 -33.19 -2.14 -30.05
CA ASP A 22 -31.85 -2.32 -30.60
C ASP A 22 -31.12 -3.42 -29.80
N ILE A 23 -31.50 -4.68 -30.14
CA ILE A 23 -30.94 -5.90 -29.53
C ILE A 23 -29.41 -5.92 -29.66
N ALA A 24 -28.84 -5.30 -30.69
CA ALA A 24 -27.42 -5.21 -30.90
C ALA A 24 -26.77 -4.26 -29.86
N PHE A 25 -27.43 -3.16 -29.55
CA PHE A 25 -26.98 -2.22 -28.52
C PHE A 25 -27.10 -2.84 -27.12
N GLN A 26 -28.19 -3.50 -26.82
CA GLN A 26 -28.40 -4.18 -25.54
C GLN A 26 -27.35 -5.27 -25.30
N ARG A 27 -27.00 -6.06 -26.29
CA ARG A 27 -25.92 -7.07 -26.19
C ARG A 27 -24.53 -6.45 -25.93
N LYS A 28 -24.24 -5.30 -26.52
CA LYS A 28 -23.01 -4.56 -26.26
C LYS A 28 -22.99 -3.98 -24.85
N ALA A 29 -24.07 -3.34 -24.45
CA ALA A 29 -24.24 -2.80 -23.10
C ALA A 29 -24.08 -3.89 -22.03
N TRP A 30 -24.69 -5.05 -22.22
CA TRP A 30 -24.57 -6.18 -21.31
C TRP A 30 -23.14 -6.76 -21.21
N LYS A 31 -22.40 -6.80 -22.32
CA LYS A 31 -20.96 -7.20 -22.29
C LYS A 31 -20.12 -6.19 -21.54
N VAL A 32 -20.32 -4.89 -21.78
CA VAL A 32 -19.61 -3.81 -21.07
C VAL A 32 -19.89 -3.85 -19.58
N GLU A 33 -21.16 -4.06 -19.20
CA GLU A 33 -21.55 -4.19 -17.80
C GLU A 33 -20.88 -5.38 -17.12
N ARG A 34 -20.88 -6.56 -17.75
CA ARG A 34 -20.15 -7.74 -17.21
C ARG A 34 -18.67 -7.51 -17.05
N VAL A 35 -18.03 -6.89 -18.03
CA VAL A 35 -16.61 -6.54 -17.94
C VAL A 35 -16.40 -5.55 -16.80
N GLY A 36 -17.26 -4.54 -16.68
CA GLY A 36 -17.22 -3.59 -15.56
C GLY A 36 -17.31 -4.26 -14.19
N TRP A 37 -18.28 -5.18 -14.03
CA TRP A 37 -18.41 -5.96 -12.79
C TRP A 37 -17.19 -6.85 -12.51
N ALA A 38 -16.64 -7.50 -13.54
CA ALA A 38 -15.45 -8.31 -13.41
C ALA A 38 -14.23 -7.46 -12.98
N CYS A 39 -14.03 -6.29 -13.58
CA CYS A 39 -12.99 -5.35 -13.19
C CYS A 39 -13.17 -4.86 -11.75
N LEU A 40 -14.41 -4.53 -11.35
CA LEU A 40 -14.72 -4.12 -9.98
C LEU A 40 -14.38 -5.23 -8.98
N LEU A 41 -14.80 -6.46 -9.28
CA LEU A 41 -14.51 -7.61 -8.42
C LEU A 41 -13.01 -7.86 -8.28
N VAL A 42 -12.26 -7.78 -9.38
CA VAL A 42 -10.79 -7.89 -9.36
C VAL A 42 -10.17 -6.79 -8.49
N LEU A 43 -10.65 -5.55 -8.62
CA LEU A 43 -10.18 -4.42 -7.82
C LEU A 43 -10.48 -4.63 -6.33
N VAL A 44 -11.67 -5.13 -5.98
CA VAL A 44 -12.02 -5.47 -4.59
C VAL A 44 -11.13 -6.58 -4.05
N VAL A 45 -10.84 -7.62 -4.84
CA VAL A 45 -9.92 -8.68 -4.44
C VAL A 45 -8.52 -8.12 -4.18
N PHE A 46 -7.98 -7.27 -5.06
CA PHE A 46 -6.69 -6.62 -4.84
C PHE A 46 -6.69 -5.70 -3.61
N ALA A 47 -7.80 -5.00 -3.37
CA ALA A 47 -7.95 -4.18 -2.17
C ALA A 47 -7.88 -5.04 -0.90
N LEU A 48 -8.58 -6.17 -0.87
CA LEU A 48 -8.56 -7.13 0.24
C LEU A 48 -7.19 -7.79 0.42
N LEU A 49 -6.44 -8.00 -0.66
CA LEU A 49 -5.06 -8.51 -0.61
C LEU A 49 -4.03 -7.46 -0.16
N GLY A 50 -4.47 -6.22 0.12
CA GLY A 50 -3.62 -5.18 0.69
C GLY A 50 -2.92 -4.29 -0.33
N LEU A 51 -3.46 -4.18 -1.56
CA LEU A 51 -2.91 -3.25 -2.55
C LEU A 51 -2.92 -1.79 -2.06
N PHE A 52 -3.85 -1.43 -1.16
CA PHE A 52 -4.03 -0.05 -0.71
C PHE A 52 -3.46 0.25 0.69
N SER A 53 -2.92 -0.72 1.43
CA SER A 53 -2.28 -0.47 2.73
C SER A 53 -1.67 -1.74 3.32
N ASN A 54 -2.41 -2.46 4.17
CA ASN A 54 -1.95 -3.61 4.92
C ASN A 54 -2.42 -4.90 4.27
N GLY A 55 -1.54 -5.89 4.13
CA GLY A 55 -1.91 -7.20 3.62
C GLY A 55 -0.76 -7.90 2.89
N PRO A 56 -0.97 -9.14 2.46
CA PRO A 56 0.09 -10.00 1.93
C PRO A 56 0.79 -9.46 0.67
N LEU A 57 0.14 -8.56 -0.09
CA LEU A 57 0.78 -7.89 -1.22
C LEU A 57 1.64 -6.69 -0.81
N SER A 58 1.31 -6.04 0.32
CA SER A 58 2.04 -4.89 0.84
C SER A 58 3.19 -5.31 1.73
N ASP A 59 2.93 -6.26 2.65
CA ASP A 59 3.91 -6.67 3.65
C ASP A 59 5.05 -7.44 3.00
N ARG A 60 6.27 -7.06 3.38
CA ARG A 60 7.48 -7.64 2.82
C ARG A 60 8.50 -7.88 3.92
N ARG A 61 9.18 -9.02 3.82
CA ARG A 61 10.35 -9.34 4.63
C ARG A 61 11.54 -9.54 3.72
N LEU A 62 12.61 -8.82 3.99
CA LEU A 62 13.90 -8.99 3.33
C LEU A 62 14.93 -9.37 4.38
N THR A 63 15.80 -10.31 4.03
CA THR A 63 16.87 -10.78 4.90
C THR A 63 18.15 -10.84 4.08
N THR A 64 19.28 -10.44 4.67
CA THR A 64 20.59 -10.61 4.05
C THR A 64 20.95 -12.10 3.96
N PRO A 65 21.81 -12.50 3.01
CA PRO A 65 22.16 -13.93 2.81
C PRO A 65 22.72 -14.60 4.05
N ASP A 66 23.41 -13.87 4.90
CA ASP A 66 23.98 -14.35 6.18
C ASP A 66 23.04 -14.22 7.37
N GLY A 67 21.81 -13.67 7.17
CA GLY A 67 20.83 -13.49 8.22
C GLY A 67 21.11 -12.38 9.23
N THR A 68 22.17 -11.59 9.04
CA THR A 68 22.59 -10.56 10.00
C THR A 68 21.68 -9.34 10.03
N LEU A 69 20.98 -9.05 8.93
CA LEU A 69 19.97 -8.00 8.85
C LEU A 69 18.67 -8.53 8.26
N GLN A 70 17.58 -8.38 9.01
CA GLN A 70 16.22 -8.61 8.52
C GLN A 70 15.42 -7.31 8.60
N VAL A 71 14.68 -7.03 7.53
CA VAL A 71 13.83 -5.85 7.41
C VAL A 71 12.42 -6.29 7.11
N ASP A 72 11.49 -5.94 8.00
CA ASP A 72 10.06 -6.09 7.77
C ASP A 72 9.49 -4.71 7.43
N ASP A 73 8.85 -4.58 6.27
CA ASP A 73 8.46 -3.32 5.65
C ASP A 73 7.17 -3.47 4.83
N GLN A 74 6.55 -2.35 4.49
CA GLN A 74 5.39 -2.28 3.60
C GLN A 74 5.78 -1.64 2.27
N ARG A 75 5.30 -2.24 1.17
CA ARG A 75 5.53 -1.73 -0.20
C ARG A 75 4.63 -0.57 -0.56
N PHE A 76 3.40 -0.61 -0.06
CA PHE A 76 2.35 0.33 -0.40
C PHE A 76 1.98 1.13 0.84
N LEU A 77 2.22 2.43 0.78
CA LEU A 77 2.05 3.35 1.89
C LEU A 77 1.05 4.42 1.51
N ARG A 78 0.35 4.96 2.50
CA ARG A 78 -0.50 6.13 2.32
C ARG A 78 0.21 7.37 2.85
N GLN A 79 0.19 8.46 2.08
CA GLN A 79 0.71 9.76 2.54
C GLN A 79 0.03 10.18 3.85
N GLY A 80 0.83 10.59 4.82
CA GLY A 80 0.35 10.97 6.15
C GLY A 80 -0.13 9.81 7.02
N GLY A 81 -0.17 8.57 6.50
CA GLY A 81 -0.49 7.36 7.26
C GLY A 81 0.70 6.87 8.10
N ARG A 82 0.44 6.04 9.10
CA ARG A 82 1.52 5.36 9.84
C ARG A 82 2.01 4.16 9.05
N SER A 83 3.33 4.05 8.94
CA SER A 83 4.01 2.94 8.29
C SER A 83 5.03 2.34 9.27
N PRO A 84 4.82 1.09 9.72
CA PRO A 84 5.79 0.40 10.55
C PRO A 84 6.98 -0.08 9.71
N LEU A 85 8.18 0.12 10.22
CA LEU A 85 9.42 -0.47 9.72
C LEU A 85 10.12 -1.16 10.88
N ARG A 86 10.42 -2.45 10.75
CA ARG A 86 11.15 -3.20 11.75
C ARG A 86 12.49 -3.65 11.19
N LEU A 87 13.54 -3.37 11.93
CA LEU A 87 14.89 -3.85 11.65
C LEU A 87 15.30 -4.83 12.74
N ALA A 88 15.61 -6.06 12.37
CA ALA A 88 16.23 -7.03 13.26
C ALA A 88 17.70 -7.21 12.83
N LEU A 89 18.61 -6.96 13.77
CA LEU A 89 20.04 -6.98 13.59
C LEU A 89 20.64 -8.14 14.40
N GLN A 90 21.60 -8.83 13.84
CA GLN A 90 22.35 -9.90 14.50
C GLN A 90 23.83 -9.61 14.45
N GLY A 91 24.49 -9.65 15.58
CA GLY A 91 25.92 -9.45 15.71
C GLY A 91 26.50 -10.18 16.93
N GLU A 92 27.60 -9.72 17.47
CA GLU A 92 28.18 -10.29 18.67
C GLU A 92 27.37 -9.94 19.94
N PRO A 93 27.25 -10.87 20.91
CA PRO A 93 26.57 -10.60 22.18
C PRO A 93 27.13 -9.37 22.90
N GLY A 94 26.24 -8.46 23.30
CA GLY A 94 26.61 -7.24 24.01
C GLY A 94 27.33 -6.15 23.19
N ALA A 95 27.62 -6.41 21.90
CA ALA A 95 28.28 -5.44 21.03
C ALA A 95 27.35 -4.27 20.68
N THR A 96 27.94 -3.16 20.29
CA THR A 96 27.24 -2.01 19.73
C THR A 96 27.12 -2.18 18.23
N LEU A 97 25.88 -2.40 17.75
CA LEU A 97 25.56 -2.57 16.34
C LEU A 97 25.23 -1.22 15.72
N GLN A 98 25.81 -0.92 14.55
CA GLN A 98 25.54 0.32 13.83
C GLN A 98 24.77 0.03 12.54
N VAL A 99 23.64 0.71 12.36
CA VAL A 99 22.83 0.65 11.15
C VAL A 99 22.70 2.06 10.57
N VAL A 100 22.72 2.15 9.24
CA VAL A 100 22.56 3.42 8.51
C VAL A 100 21.35 3.32 7.58
N LEU A 101 20.42 4.26 7.74
CA LEU A 101 19.36 4.51 6.78
C LEU A 101 19.84 5.62 5.85
N GLU A 102 20.09 5.27 4.57
CA GLU A 102 20.70 6.21 3.62
C GLU A 102 19.66 7.23 3.10
N ALA A 103 20.14 8.39 2.64
CA ALA A 103 19.32 9.31 1.87
C ALA A 103 18.83 8.63 0.57
N PRO A 104 17.64 8.92 0.03
CA PRO A 104 16.71 10.01 0.38
C PRO A 104 15.61 9.65 1.40
N PHE A 105 15.83 8.69 2.29
CA PHE A 105 14.81 8.22 3.22
C PHE A 105 14.21 9.36 4.06
N LEU A 106 15.05 10.21 4.65
CA LEU A 106 14.60 11.33 5.48
C LEU A 106 13.89 12.44 4.69
N ASP A 107 14.08 12.48 3.37
CA ASP A 107 13.41 13.46 2.50
C ASP A 107 11.95 13.07 2.19
N THR A 108 11.63 11.78 2.36
CA THR A 108 10.33 11.21 2.01
C THR A 108 9.55 10.72 3.21
N HIS A 109 10.24 10.50 4.34
CA HIS A 109 9.62 9.95 5.55
C HIS A 109 10.03 10.77 6.77
N ARG A 110 9.05 11.00 7.65
CA ARG A 110 9.26 11.52 9.00
C ARG A 110 9.25 10.37 9.98
N ILE A 111 10.23 10.32 10.89
CA ILE A 111 10.25 9.38 11.99
C ILE A 111 9.39 9.97 13.11
N GLU A 112 8.26 9.31 13.44
CA GLU A 112 7.38 9.70 14.54
C GLU A 112 7.81 9.05 15.86
N ALA A 113 8.25 7.79 15.79
CA ALA A 113 8.75 7.05 16.94
C ALA A 113 9.84 6.06 16.52
N LEU A 114 10.76 5.81 17.44
CA LEU A 114 11.82 4.82 17.32
C LEU A 114 12.01 4.12 18.66
N GLU A 115 11.84 2.82 18.66
CA GLU A 115 11.94 1.99 19.87
C GLU A 115 12.79 0.73 19.61
N PRO A 116 13.67 0.36 20.55
CA PRO A 116 14.13 1.12 21.71
C PRO A 116 14.91 2.37 21.30
N HIS A 117 15.07 3.30 22.23
CA HIS A 117 15.91 4.47 21.98
C HIS A 117 17.34 4.01 21.65
N PRO A 118 17.95 4.47 20.58
CA PRO A 118 19.31 4.13 20.24
C PRO A 118 20.28 4.71 21.28
N LEU A 119 21.44 4.06 21.45
CA LEU A 119 22.53 4.57 22.29
C LEU A 119 23.07 5.89 21.73
N GLU A 120 23.21 5.92 20.39
CA GLU A 120 23.66 7.08 19.65
C GLU A 120 22.87 7.23 18.36
N SER A 121 22.60 8.46 17.98
CA SER A 121 22.03 8.81 16.69
C SER A 121 22.82 9.96 16.08
N GLY A 122 23.04 9.90 14.77
CA GLY A 122 23.80 10.92 14.07
C GLY A 122 23.54 10.92 12.57
N SER A 123 23.94 12.00 11.91
CA SER A 123 23.90 12.07 10.44
C SER A 123 25.09 11.32 9.85
N ALA A 124 24.83 10.57 8.78
CA ALA A 124 25.87 9.91 8.00
C ALA A 124 25.54 9.99 6.50
N GLN A 125 26.37 10.67 5.72
CA GLN A 125 26.21 10.78 4.26
C GLN A 125 24.78 11.21 3.82
N GLY A 126 24.20 12.17 4.54
CA GLY A 126 22.84 12.63 4.29
C GLY A 126 21.71 11.71 4.81
N GLY A 127 22.05 10.60 5.44
CA GLY A 127 21.13 9.67 6.08
C GLY A 127 21.22 9.69 7.60
N LEU A 128 20.58 8.72 8.24
CA LEU A 128 20.51 8.54 9.68
C LEU A 128 21.36 7.31 10.08
N ARG A 129 22.37 7.53 10.94
CA ARG A 129 23.14 6.47 11.59
C ARG A 129 22.60 6.26 13.00
N LEU A 130 22.39 5.01 13.36
CA LEU A 130 21.92 4.60 14.68
C LEU A 130 22.87 3.55 15.25
N ALA A 131 23.14 3.66 16.54
CA ALA A 131 23.89 2.66 17.30
C ALA A 131 22.98 2.07 18.37
N VAL A 132 22.89 0.73 18.42
CA VAL A 132 22.08 -0.01 19.38
C VAL A 132 22.89 -1.12 20.00
N ARG A 133 22.58 -1.49 21.24
CA ARG A 133 23.25 -2.60 21.92
C ARG A 133 22.56 -3.91 21.58
N ALA A 134 23.34 -4.91 21.19
CA ALA A 134 22.87 -6.27 21.09
C ALA A 134 22.63 -6.88 22.48
N ASP A 135 21.65 -7.74 22.57
CA ASP A 135 21.36 -8.52 23.76
C ASP A 135 22.38 -9.66 23.98
N ARG A 136 22.08 -10.56 24.95
CA ARG A 136 22.93 -11.70 25.26
C ARG A 136 23.02 -12.74 24.13
N ASP A 137 22.06 -12.72 23.23
CA ASP A 137 21.99 -13.59 22.05
C ASP A 137 22.56 -12.91 20.80
N GLY A 138 23.11 -11.69 20.94
CA GLY A 138 23.67 -10.91 19.85
C GLY A 138 22.61 -10.21 19.01
N ARG A 139 21.36 -10.12 19.48
CA ARG A 139 20.24 -9.55 18.71
C ARG A 139 19.90 -8.14 19.16
N ALA A 140 19.53 -7.31 18.18
CA ALA A 140 18.89 -6.03 18.45
C ALA A 140 17.74 -5.83 17.47
N THR A 141 16.61 -5.31 17.96
CA THR A 141 15.46 -5.00 17.10
C THR A 141 15.11 -3.53 17.27
N LEU A 142 14.95 -2.83 16.14
CA LEU A 142 14.50 -1.45 16.07
C LEU A 142 13.12 -1.41 15.42
N HIS A 143 12.20 -0.73 16.06
CA HIS A 143 10.85 -0.48 15.55
C HIS A 143 10.71 1.00 15.25
N PHE A 144 10.44 1.32 13.99
CA PHE A 144 10.15 2.67 13.55
C PHE A 144 8.65 2.82 13.30
N SER A 145 8.09 3.92 13.73
CA SER A 145 6.83 4.45 13.24
C SER A 145 7.17 5.59 12.27
N LEU A 146 6.94 5.35 11.00
CA LEU A 146 7.24 6.29 9.94
C LEU A 146 5.97 6.95 9.44
N ARG A 147 6.09 8.19 8.98
CA ARG A 147 5.03 8.90 8.27
C ARG A 147 5.55 9.36 6.92
N PRO A 148 5.05 8.80 5.81
CA PRO A 148 5.39 9.28 4.48
C PRO A 148 4.82 10.70 4.27
N ASP A 149 5.69 11.63 3.85
CA ASP A 149 5.30 13.03 3.62
C ASP A 149 5.13 13.37 2.13
N ARG A 150 5.61 12.51 1.22
CA ARG A 150 5.54 12.72 -0.24
C ARG A 150 4.91 11.53 -0.93
N THR A 151 4.18 11.78 -2.01
CA THR A 151 3.60 10.73 -2.86
C THR A 151 4.56 10.27 -3.95
N GLY A 152 4.34 9.06 -4.46
CA GLY A 152 5.10 8.50 -5.58
C GLY A 152 5.99 7.33 -5.19
N ALA A 153 6.81 6.90 -6.15
CA ALA A 153 7.76 5.82 -5.96
C ALA A 153 9.03 6.33 -5.24
N THR A 154 9.45 5.62 -4.22
CA THR A 154 10.67 5.92 -3.47
C THR A 154 11.46 4.66 -3.16
N HIS A 155 12.68 4.83 -2.70
CA HIS A 155 13.55 3.74 -2.27
C HIS A 155 14.12 4.06 -0.89
N LEU A 156 14.01 3.10 0.00
CA LEU A 156 14.71 3.10 1.28
C LEU A 156 15.93 2.19 1.15
N THR A 157 17.11 2.69 1.48
CA THR A 157 18.33 1.89 1.53
C THR A 157 18.81 1.79 2.97
N ILE A 158 19.02 0.57 3.43
CA ILE A 158 19.51 0.27 4.77
C ILE A 158 20.85 -0.44 4.65
N ARG A 159 21.84 0.06 5.38
CA ARG A 159 23.18 -0.52 5.43
C ARG A 159 23.50 -1.00 6.83
N PHE A 160 23.98 -2.24 6.90
CA PHE A 160 24.48 -2.86 8.13
C PHE A 160 25.74 -3.66 7.83
N GLY A 161 26.87 -3.25 8.41
CA GLY A 161 28.18 -3.81 8.04
C GLY A 161 28.45 -3.63 6.55
N GLU A 162 28.79 -4.73 5.87
CA GLU A 162 29.03 -4.77 4.43
C GLU A 162 27.74 -4.92 3.60
N HIS A 163 26.62 -5.20 4.27
CA HIS A 163 25.35 -5.47 3.59
C HIS A 163 24.55 -4.19 3.34
N ARG A 164 23.92 -4.16 2.17
CA ARG A 164 23.04 -3.08 1.75
C ARG A 164 21.74 -3.68 1.21
N LEU A 165 20.61 -3.37 1.85
CA LEU A 165 19.28 -3.72 1.38
C LEU A 165 18.58 -2.49 0.81
N ARG A 166 18.08 -2.61 -0.40
CA ARG A 166 17.30 -1.57 -1.08
C ARG A 166 15.85 -2.01 -1.17
N LEU A 167 14.95 -1.20 -0.60
CA LEU A 167 13.53 -1.44 -0.53
C LEU A 167 12.81 -0.42 -1.41
N TRP A 168 12.00 -0.91 -2.34
CA TRP A 168 11.12 -0.07 -3.14
C TRP A 168 9.79 0.11 -2.43
N GLN A 169 9.28 1.34 -2.39
CA GLN A 169 8.00 1.70 -1.79
C GLN A 169 7.22 2.60 -2.74
N PHE A 170 5.89 2.50 -2.72
CA PHE A 170 4.99 3.38 -3.43
C PHE A 170 4.04 4.05 -2.44
N ILE A 171 4.00 5.37 -2.45
CA ILE A 171 3.24 6.18 -1.52
C ILE A 171 2.04 6.78 -2.27
N TYR A 172 0.83 6.35 -1.90
CA TYR A 172 -0.43 6.89 -2.41
C TYR A 172 -0.77 8.23 -1.75
N PRO A 173 -1.56 9.08 -2.42
CA PRO A 173 -2.15 10.28 -1.82
C PRO A 173 -3.04 9.99 -0.61
#